data_75431a63c07691aeadbc355cc2400bcb
#
_entry.id   75431a63c07691aeadbc355cc2400bcb
#
_cell.length_a   1.000
_cell.length_b   1.000
_cell.length_c   1.000
_cell.angle_alpha   90.00
_cell.angle_beta   90.00
_cell.angle_gamma   90.00
#
_symmetry.space_group_name_H-M   'P 1'
#
loop_
_entity.id
_entity.type
_entity.pdbx_description
1 polymer ?
#
loop_
_entity_poly.entity_id
_entity_poly.type
_entity_poly.pdbx_seq_one_letter_code
_entity_poly.pdbx_strand_id
1 'polypeptide(L)' 'MGSFRPATIDEAVESILRCMTKAERIKQLAWFKEKHGDIFANEVKRLVEAKFKKRK' A
#
# COMPACT_ATOMS: atom_id res chain seq x y z
N MET A 1 12.64 8.21 -15.54
CA MET A 1 11.66 7.94 -15.26
C MET A 1 11.34 8.05 -14.05
N GLY A 2 11.19 8.28 -13.41
CA GLY A 2 11.03 8.40 -12.32
C GLY A 2 9.82 8.20 -11.69
N SER A 3 8.86 8.20 -12.22
CA SER A 3 7.67 8.15 -11.54
C SER A 3 7.34 6.77 -11.16
N PHE A 4 7.16 6.50 -9.93
CA PHE A 4 6.76 5.21 -9.46
C PHE A 4 5.27 5.13 -9.45
N ARG A 5 4.69 4.23 -10.25
CA ARG A 5 3.31 4.15 -10.29
C ARG A 5 2.96 2.73 -10.14
N PRO A 6 2.48 2.22 -9.03
CA PRO A 6 2.10 0.83 -8.87
C PRO A 6 0.98 0.50 -9.83
N ALA A 7 1.23 -0.43 -10.68
CA ALA A 7 0.23 -0.83 -11.64
C ALA A 7 -0.65 -1.93 -11.09
N THR A 8 -0.21 -2.60 -10.05
CA THR A 8 -0.97 -3.69 -9.49
C THR A 8 -1.04 -3.57 -7.98
N ILE A 9 -1.94 -4.32 -7.41
CA ILE A 9 -2.08 -4.33 -5.96
C ILE A 9 -0.82 -4.86 -5.32
N ASP A 10 -0.17 -5.84 -5.94
CA ASP A 10 1.06 -6.38 -5.39
C ASP A 10 2.13 -5.32 -5.27
N GLU A 11 2.29 -4.51 -6.28
CA GLU A 11 3.29 -3.46 -6.23
C GLU A 11 2.95 -2.44 -5.18
N ALA A 12 1.67 -2.13 -5.03
CA ALA A 12 1.26 -1.19 -3.99
C ALA A 12 1.57 -1.74 -2.61
N VAL A 13 1.33 -3.02 -2.40
CA VAL A 13 1.61 -3.64 -1.12
C VAL A 13 3.10 -3.56 -0.82
N GLU A 14 3.93 -3.85 -1.81
CA GLU A 14 5.36 -3.77 -1.60
C GLU A 14 5.81 -2.36 -1.27
N SER A 15 5.23 -1.38 -1.93
CA SER A 15 5.56 -0.01 -1.65
C SER A 15 5.25 0.34 -0.20
N ILE A 16 4.11 -0.10 0.28
CA ILE A 16 3.72 0.19 1.65
C ILE A 16 4.61 -0.54 2.63
N LEU A 17 4.98 -1.77 2.32
CA LEU A 17 5.82 -2.53 3.23
C LEU A 17 7.20 -1.92 3.37
N ARG A 18 7.61 -1.10 2.41
CA ARG A 18 8.89 -0.44 2.52
C ARG A 18 8.83 0.79 3.38
N CYS A 19 7.66 1.28 3.72
CA CYS A 19 7.55 2.46 4.56
C CYS A 19 8.09 2.16 5.94
N MET A 20 8.85 3.09 6.46
CA MET A 20 9.46 2.89 7.77
C MET A 20 8.52 3.21 8.90
N THR A 21 7.61 4.11 8.72
CA THR A 21 6.73 4.52 9.80
C THR A 21 5.28 4.31 9.44
N LYS A 22 4.48 4.24 10.48
CA LYS A 22 3.06 4.10 10.29
C LYS A 22 2.47 5.31 9.59
N ALA A 23 2.98 6.47 9.89
CA ALA A 23 2.47 7.70 9.27
C ALA A 23 2.65 7.65 7.77
N GLU A 24 3.79 7.14 7.31
CA GLU A 24 4.02 7.05 5.89
C GLU A 24 3.09 6.04 5.25
N ARG A 25 2.82 4.94 5.93
CA ARG A 25 1.89 3.96 5.39
C ARG A 25 0.51 4.55 5.21
N ILE A 26 0.07 5.31 6.21
CA ILE A 26 -1.25 5.92 6.13
C ILE A 26 -1.30 6.90 4.98
N LYS A 27 -0.25 7.67 4.79
CA LYS A 27 -0.22 8.62 3.71
C LYS A 27 -0.29 7.92 2.37
N GLN A 28 0.43 6.84 2.20
CA GLN A 28 0.41 6.12 0.95
C GLN A 28 -0.94 5.50 0.69
N LEU A 29 -1.57 4.95 1.71
CA LEU A 29 -2.89 4.38 1.53
C LEU A 29 -3.89 5.44 1.12
N ALA A 30 -3.81 6.62 1.70
CA ALA A 30 -4.70 7.70 1.33
C ALA A 30 -4.48 8.09 -0.13
N TRP A 31 -3.24 8.11 -0.55
CA TRP A 31 -2.92 8.44 -1.92
C TRP A 31 -3.50 7.41 -2.89
N PHE A 32 -3.34 6.13 -2.55
CA PHE A 32 -3.90 5.08 -3.40
C PHE A 32 -5.42 5.19 -3.46
N LYS A 33 -6.04 5.49 -2.34
CA LYS A 33 -7.48 5.63 -2.31
C LYS A 33 -7.94 6.75 -3.23
N GLU A 34 -7.21 7.83 -3.23
CA GLU A 34 -7.56 8.95 -4.06
C GLU A 34 -7.33 8.69 -5.53
N LYS A 35 -6.25 8.01 -5.87
CA LYS A 35 -5.92 7.78 -7.26
C LYS A 35 -6.57 6.54 -7.84
N HIS A 36 -6.73 5.52 -7.04
CA HIS A 36 -7.22 4.23 -7.55
C HIS A 36 -8.57 3.83 -6.98
N GLY A 37 -9.03 4.48 -5.96
CA GLY A 37 -10.35 4.19 -5.41
C GLY A 37 -10.30 3.40 -4.12
N ASP A 38 -11.47 3.35 -3.45
CA ASP A 38 -11.56 2.69 -2.16
C ASP A 38 -11.29 1.20 -2.25
N ILE A 39 -11.80 0.56 -3.27
CA ILE A 39 -11.65 -0.89 -3.38
C ILE A 39 -10.19 -1.25 -3.48
N PHE A 40 -9.44 -0.52 -4.29
CA PHE A 40 -8.03 -0.79 -4.44
C PHE A 40 -7.31 -0.60 -3.10
N ALA A 41 -7.59 0.50 -2.43
CA ALA A 41 -6.91 0.80 -1.18
C ALA A 41 -7.25 -0.23 -0.11
N ASN A 42 -8.49 -0.67 -0.08
CA ASN A 42 -8.89 -1.67 0.91
C ASN A 42 -8.18 -2.99 0.68
N GLU A 43 -8.04 -3.38 -0.58
CA GLU A 43 -7.34 -4.61 -0.88
C GLU A 43 -5.88 -4.53 -0.47
N VAL A 44 -5.26 -3.41 -0.77
CA VAL A 44 -3.88 -3.21 -0.41
C VAL A 44 -3.72 -3.28 1.10
N LYS A 45 -4.63 -2.62 1.82
CA LYS A 45 -4.55 -2.62 3.27
C LYS A 45 -4.68 -4.02 3.83
N ARG A 46 -5.61 -4.80 3.30
CA ARG A 46 -5.80 -6.16 3.78
C ARG A 46 -4.57 -7.01 3.56
N LEU A 47 -3.96 -6.88 2.39
CA LEU A 47 -2.79 -7.67 2.09
C LEU A 47 -1.60 -7.26 2.94
N VAL A 48 -1.46 -5.98 3.18
CA VAL A 48 -0.38 -5.50 4.03
C VAL A 48 -0.55 -6.06 5.44
N GLU A 49 -1.75 -6.01 5.95
CA GLU A 49 -1.99 -6.51 7.29
C GLU A 49 -1.75 -8.01 7.38
N ALA A 50 -2.13 -8.72 6.34
CA ALA A 50 -1.90 -10.16 6.32
C ALA A 50 -0.42 -10.48 6.35
N LYS A 51 0.36 -9.70 5.62
CA LYS A 51 1.79 -9.93 5.61
C LYS A 51 2.42 -9.63 6.95
N PHE A 52 1.98 -8.58 7.61
CA PHE A 52 2.49 -8.29 8.92
C PHE A 52 2.14 -9.38 9.90
N LYS A 53 0.92 -9.90 9.82
CA LYS A 53 0.54 -10.92 10.71
C LYS A 53 1.32 -12.18 10.47
N LYS A 54 1.61 -12.50 9.24
CA LYS A 54 2.33 -13.65 8.97
C LYS A 54 3.72 -13.59 9.42
N ARG A 55 4.30 -12.42 9.48
CA ARG A 55 5.59 -12.30 9.84
C ARG A 55 5.84 -12.68 11.22
N LYS A 56 5.28 -12.63 12.11
CA LYS A 56 5.48 -12.92 13.43
C LYS A 56 6.69 -13.64 13.78
#